data_23b88a0bfc04522c3310ad987cb65726
#
_entry.id   23b88a0bfc04522c3310ad987cb65726
#
_cell.length_a   1.000
_cell.length_b   1.000
_cell.length_c   1.000
_cell.angle_alpha   90.00
_cell.angle_beta   90.00
_cell.angle_gamma   90.00
#
_symmetry.space_group_name_H-M   'P 1'
#
loop_
_entity.id
_entity.type
_entity.pdbx_description
1 polymer ?
#
loop_
_entity_poly.entity_id
_entity_poly.type
_entity_poly.pdbx_seq_one_letter_code
_entity_poly.pdbx_strand_id
1 'polypeptide(L)'
;MAATPNGIAGVPVDGWTQMVVYRKDLFEAEGLAAPTSYANVVSALGKLHNPPEMYGFVAATKVDENFMSQVLEHVLLANGATPVDSNGFSGFDEKKTVEALEFYKTIAKASPAGELFWQQSRELYFAGKAAMIIWSPFIMDELAGLRDSAPPTINSDPTSRDLAKATG
;
A
#
# COMPACT_ATOMS: atom_id res chain seq x y z
N MET A 1 6.07 -24.29 1.78
CA MET A 1 7.00 -24.88 2.76
C MET A 1 8.39 -24.35 2.47
N ALA A 2 9.09 -23.86 3.48
CA ALA A 2 10.49 -23.46 3.33
C ALA A 2 11.36 -24.71 3.33
N ALA A 3 11.63 -25.26 2.14
CA ALA A 3 12.46 -26.44 1.95
C ALA A 3 13.93 -26.02 1.76
N THR A 4 14.83 -26.72 2.41
CA THR A 4 16.28 -26.59 2.25
C THR A 4 16.87 -27.94 1.85
N PRO A 5 18.14 -28.00 1.39
CA PRO A 5 18.82 -29.28 1.15
C PRO A 5 18.86 -30.20 2.39
N ASN A 6 18.72 -29.64 3.59
CA ASN A 6 18.75 -30.38 4.85
C ASN A 6 17.34 -30.72 5.40
N GLY A 7 16.29 -30.46 4.63
CA GLY A 7 14.91 -30.74 5.01
C GLY A 7 14.03 -29.48 5.10
N ILE A 8 12.89 -29.61 5.76
CA ILE A 8 11.94 -28.52 5.94
C ILE A 8 12.42 -27.61 7.09
N ALA A 9 12.77 -26.36 6.79
CA ALA A 9 13.21 -25.37 7.77
C ALA A 9 12.04 -24.67 8.47
N GLY A 10 10.85 -24.66 7.86
CA GLY A 10 9.67 -24.04 8.44
C GLY A 10 8.39 -24.40 7.69
N VAL A 11 7.30 -24.41 8.43
CA VAL A 11 5.94 -24.55 7.89
C VAL A 11 5.31 -23.16 7.92
N PRO A 12 4.96 -22.54 6.78
CA PRO A 12 4.27 -21.28 6.80
C PRO A 12 2.87 -21.47 7.40
N VAL A 13 2.54 -20.63 8.37
CA VAL A 13 1.26 -20.66 9.08
C VAL A 13 0.37 -19.51 8.62
N ASP A 14 1.00 -18.39 8.24
CA ASP A 14 0.32 -17.17 7.82
C ASP A 14 1.17 -16.41 6.80
N GLY A 15 0.55 -15.47 6.08
CA GLY A 15 1.24 -14.63 5.10
C GLY A 15 0.46 -13.34 4.87
N TRP A 16 1.15 -12.21 4.99
CA TRP A 16 0.60 -10.88 4.75
C TRP A 16 1.18 -10.29 3.47
N THR A 17 0.48 -10.52 2.38
CA THR A 17 0.84 -9.91 1.11
C THR A 17 0.48 -8.44 1.11
N GLN A 18 1.41 -7.57 0.73
CA GLN A 18 1.09 -6.17 0.51
C GLN A 18 0.35 -6.00 -0.83
N MET A 19 -0.60 -5.08 -0.86
CA MET A 19 -1.39 -4.74 -2.05
C MET A 19 -1.71 -3.26 -2.06
N VAL A 20 -2.01 -2.72 -3.24
CA VAL A 20 -2.56 -1.36 -3.35
C VAL A 20 -4.04 -1.42 -3.02
N VAL A 21 -4.43 -0.70 -1.99
CA VAL A 21 -5.84 -0.47 -1.61
C VAL A 21 -6.21 0.93 -2.06
N TYR A 22 -7.34 1.10 -2.73
CA TYR A 22 -7.71 2.37 -3.33
C TYR A 22 -9.21 2.68 -3.22
N ARG A 23 -9.57 3.94 -3.33
CA ARG A 23 -10.93 4.44 -3.39
C ARG A 23 -11.50 4.22 -4.78
N LYS A 24 -12.12 3.05 -4.97
CA LYS A 24 -12.73 2.65 -6.24
C LYS A 24 -13.78 3.65 -6.71
N ASP A 25 -14.60 4.18 -5.81
CA ASP A 25 -15.60 5.19 -6.09
C ASP A 25 -15.00 6.48 -6.71
N LEU A 26 -13.86 6.94 -6.20
CA LEU A 26 -13.16 8.11 -6.76
C LEU A 26 -12.55 7.80 -8.13
N PHE A 27 -12.01 6.59 -8.31
CA PHE A 27 -11.47 6.17 -9.60
C PHE A 27 -12.55 6.08 -10.66
N GLU A 28 -13.72 5.52 -10.33
CA GLU A 28 -14.87 5.44 -11.23
C GLU A 28 -15.39 6.84 -11.58
N ALA A 29 -15.50 7.75 -10.62
CA ALA A 29 -15.94 9.13 -10.84
C ALA A 29 -15.04 9.91 -11.80
N GLU A 30 -13.72 9.69 -11.76
CA GLU A 30 -12.72 10.33 -12.59
C GLU A 30 -12.37 9.54 -13.87
N GLY A 31 -13.01 8.41 -14.11
CA GLY A 31 -12.75 7.55 -15.27
C GLY A 31 -11.33 6.97 -15.28
N LEU A 32 -10.76 6.68 -14.11
CA LEU A 32 -9.42 6.18 -13.95
C LEU A 32 -9.39 4.65 -14.01
N ALA A 33 -8.32 4.10 -14.62
CA ALA A 33 -8.06 2.68 -14.56
C ALA A 33 -7.56 2.27 -13.16
N ALA A 34 -7.85 1.04 -12.74
CA ALA A 34 -7.35 0.50 -11.48
C ALA A 34 -5.81 0.65 -11.36
N PRO A 35 -5.26 0.88 -10.15
CA PRO A 35 -3.85 1.20 -9.94
C PRO A 35 -2.93 -0.04 -10.01
N THR A 36 -3.01 -0.78 -11.12
CA THR A 36 -2.27 -2.03 -11.36
C THR A 36 -0.88 -1.83 -11.95
N SER A 37 -0.47 -0.58 -12.15
CA SER A 37 0.86 -0.22 -12.65
C SER A 37 1.30 1.13 -12.09
N TYR A 38 2.59 1.41 -12.10
CA TYR A 38 3.13 2.71 -11.73
C TYR A 38 2.50 3.85 -12.53
N ALA A 39 2.32 3.64 -13.83
CA ALA A 39 1.70 4.64 -14.71
C ALA A 39 0.26 4.96 -14.29
N ASN A 40 -0.55 3.95 -13.93
CA ASN A 40 -1.91 4.16 -13.49
C ASN A 40 -1.96 4.87 -12.13
N VAL A 41 -1.06 4.52 -11.21
CA VAL A 41 -0.93 5.24 -9.92
C VAL A 41 -0.58 6.70 -10.17
N VAL A 42 0.44 6.99 -10.97
CA VAL A 42 0.84 8.38 -11.28
C VAL A 42 -0.28 9.16 -11.96
N SER A 43 -1.02 8.53 -12.89
CA SER A 43 -2.21 9.15 -13.51
C SER A 43 -3.26 9.51 -12.47
N ALA A 44 -3.52 8.61 -11.51
CA ALA A 44 -4.47 8.86 -10.43
C ALA A 44 -4.00 9.99 -9.49
N LEU A 45 -2.69 10.09 -9.20
CA LEU A 45 -2.16 11.21 -8.43
C LEU A 45 -2.45 12.55 -9.09
N GLY A 46 -2.34 12.65 -10.42
CA GLY A 46 -2.62 13.86 -11.16
C GLY A 46 -4.08 14.35 -11.09
N LYS A 47 -5.00 13.45 -10.69
CA LYS A 47 -6.43 13.75 -10.59
C LYS A 47 -6.92 13.88 -9.15
N LEU A 48 -6.41 13.00 -8.28
CA LEU A 48 -6.97 12.82 -6.93
C LEU A 48 -6.15 13.51 -5.84
N HIS A 49 -4.91 13.95 -6.12
CA HIS A 49 -4.08 14.63 -5.12
C HIS A 49 -4.45 16.10 -5.00
N ASN A 50 -5.17 16.46 -3.95
CA ASN A 50 -5.63 17.81 -3.64
C ASN A 50 -5.54 18.08 -2.12
N PRO A 51 -4.33 18.22 -1.56
CA PRO A 51 -4.16 18.44 -0.13
C PRO A 51 -4.66 19.84 0.29
N PRO A 52 -5.17 20.00 1.52
CA PRO A 52 -5.28 18.99 2.58
C PRO A 52 -6.54 18.12 2.49
N GLU A 53 -7.38 18.32 1.47
CA GLU A 53 -8.67 17.63 1.36
C GLU A 53 -8.50 16.15 1.04
N MET A 54 -7.59 15.82 0.12
CA MET A 54 -7.31 14.46 -0.33
C MET A 54 -5.83 14.30 -0.64
N TYR A 55 -5.20 13.31 -0.03
CA TYR A 55 -3.88 12.86 -0.43
C TYR A 55 -4.01 11.76 -1.48
N GLY A 56 -3.35 11.92 -2.62
CA GLY A 56 -3.45 10.95 -3.71
C GLY A 56 -2.89 9.58 -3.32
N PHE A 57 -1.88 9.58 -2.45
CA PHE A 57 -1.30 8.38 -1.86
C PHE A 57 -0.89 8.64 -0.42
N VAL A 58 -0.86 7.61 0.42
CA VAL A 58 -0.21 7.65 1.72
C VAL A 58 0.81 6.53 1.80
N ALA A 59 2.07 6.88 1.52
CA ALA A 59 3.20 5.98 1.59
C ALA A 59 3.81 5.96 3.00
N ALA A 60 4.38 4.84 3.40
CA ALA A 60 5.18 4.76 4.61
C ALA A 60 6.48 5.57 4.44
N THR A 61 6.77 6.49 5.36
CA THR A 61 7.96 7.35 5.31
C THR A 61 8.78 7.32 6.61
N LYS A 62 8.33 6.58 7.62
CA LYS A 62 9.06 6.38 8.87
C LYS A 62 10.09 5.28 8.71
N VAL A 63 11.36 5.66 8.59
CA VAL A 63 12.47 4.77 8.17
C VAL A 63 12.89 3.73 9.21
N ASP A 64 12.59 3.93 10.47
CA ASP A 64 12.92 3.03 11.58
C ASP A 64 11.81 2.00 11.88
N GLU A 65 10.80 1.92 11.01
CA GLU A 65 9.66 1.01 11.15
C GLU A 65 9.66 -0.07 10.07
N ASN A 66 9.36 -1.30 10.47
CA ASN A 66 9.24 -2.44 9.55
C ASN A 66 8.21 -2.21 8.44
N PHE A 67 7.19 -1.41 8.69
CA PHE A 67 6.16 -1.13 7.72
C PHE A 67 6.71 -0.43 6.46
N MET A 68 7.65 0.53 6.64
CA MET A 68 8.29 1.15 5.48
C MET A 68 9.06 0.12 4.64
N SER A 69 9.80 -0.79 5.28
CA SER A 69 10.52 -1.86 4.58
C SER A 69 9.57 -2.75 3.78
N GLN A 70 8.43 -3.14 4.37
CA GLN A 70 7.42 -3.96 3.69
C GLN A 70 6.81 -3.25 2.47
N VAL A 71 6.49 -1.96 2.59
CA VAL A 71 5.91 -1.16 1.50
C VAL A 71 6.93 -0.91 0.40
N LEU A 72 8.18 -0.60 0.76
CA LEU A 72 9.26 -0.41 -0.22
C LEU A 72 9.60 -1.71 -0.94
N GLU A 73 9.69 -2.83 -0.23
CA GLU A 73 9.93 -4.14 -0.82
C GLU A 73 8.85 -4.51 -1.83
N HIS A 74 7.57 -4.26 -1.50
CA HIS A 74 6.47 -4.46 -2.44
C HIS A 74 6.68 -3.66 -3.74
N VAL A 75 7.07 -2.40 -3.62
CA VAL A 75 7.34 -1.55 -4.80
C VAL A 75 8.54 -2.07 -5.59
N LEU A 76 9.65 -2.42 -4.93
CA LEU A 76 10.83 -2.98 -5.59
C LEU A 76 10.49 -4.27 -6.36
N LEU A 77 9.82 -5.21 -5.70
CA LEU A 77 9.44 -6.50 -6.28
C LEU A 77 8.47 -6.35 -7.46
N ALA A 78 7.51 -5.42 -7.35
CA ALA A 78 6.57 -5.10 -8.43
C ALA A 78 7.26 -4.61 -9.71
N ASN A 79 8.44 -3.98 -9.59
CA ASN A 79 9.27 -3.58 -10.72
C ASN A 79 10.32 -4.64 -11.12
N GLY A 80 10.35 -5.78 -10.46
CA GLY A 80 11.31 -6.85 -10.69
C GLY A 80 12.73 -6.53 -10.15
N ALA A 81 12.84 -5.58 -9.24
CA ALA A 81 14.07 -5.29 -8.49
C ALA A 81 14.16 -6.24 -7.28
N THR A 82 14.64 -7.44 -7.51
CA THR A 82 14.78 -8.45 -6.45
C THR A 82 16.13 -8.32 -5.75
N PRO A 83 16.20 -8.44 -4.41
CA PRO A 83 17.46 -8.38 -3.67
C PRO A 83 18.33 -9.63 -3.87
N VAL A 84 17.75 -10.71 -4.35
CA VAL A 84 18.42 -11.99 -4.57
C VAL A 84 18.05 -12.51 -5.96
N ASP A 85 19.04 -12.89 -6.75
CA ASP A 85 18.85 -13.48 -8.06
C ASP A 85 18.40 -14.96 -8.00
N SER A 86 18.15 -15.57 -9.15
CA SER A 86 17.72 -16.98 -9.24
C SER A 86 18.77 -18.00 -8.74
N ASN A 87 20.02 -17.57 -8.56
CA ASN A 87 21.12 -18.38 -8.05
C ASN A 87 21.35 -18.17 -6.55
N GLY A 88 20.57 -17.32 -5.90
CA GLY A 88 20.68 -17.03 -4.48
C GLY A 88 21.76 -15.99 -4.12
N PHE A 89 22.30 -15.30 -5.12
CA PHE A 89 23.29 -14.23 -4.88
C PHE A 89 22.60 -12.88 -4.79
N SER A 90 23.09 -12.01 -3.89
CA SER A 90 22.60 -10.64 -3.82
C SER A 90 22.97 -9.88 -5.07
N GLY A 91 22.00 -9.24 -5.68
CA GLY A 91 22.19 -8.43 -6.86
C GLY A 91 20.95 -7.63 -7.15
N PHE A 92 21.06 -6.32 -7.06
CA PHE A 92 20.00 -5.42 -7.52
C PHE A 92 20.23 -5.11 -8.99
N ASP A 93 19.18 -5.28 -9.81
CA ASP A 93 19.13 -4.63 -11.10
C ASP A 93 19.08 -3.11 -10.85
N GLU A 94 20.19 -2.41 -11.13
CA GLU A 94 20.34 -0.99 -10.84
C GLU A 94 19.22 -0.16 -11.48
N LYS A 95 18.92 -0.41 -12.75
CA LYS A 95 17.87 0.33 -13.48
C LYS A 95 16.50 0.15 -12.82
N LYS A 96 16.10 -1.08 -12.59
CA LYS A 96 14.80 -1.39 -11.97
C LYS A 96 14.71 -0.86 -10.55
N THR A 97 15.81 -0.90 -9.81
CA THR A 97 15.88 -0.37 -8.45
C THR A 97 15.69 1.14 -8.45
N VAL A 98 16.40 1.86 -9.32
CA VAL A 98 16.27 3.32 -9.45
C VAL A 98 14.85 3.71 -9.86
N GLU A 99 14.26 3.01 -10.85
CA GLU A 99 12.87 3.26 -11.26
C GLU A 99 11.89 3.08 -10.10
N ALA A 100 12.05 2.03 -9.31
CA ALA A 100 11.20 1.76 -8.14
C ALA A 100 11.36 2.83 -7.04
N LEU A 101 12.59 3.28 -6.79
CA LEU A 101 12.88 4.33 -5.81
C LEU A 101 12.33 5.70 -6.26
N GLU A 102 12.42 6.05 -7.54
CA GLU A 102 11.81 7.28 -8.07
C GLU A 102 10.28 7.22 -8.02
N PHE A 103 9.69 6.05 -8.28
CA PHE A 103 8.26 5.86 -8.06
C PHE A 103 7.90 6.01 -6.58
N TYR A 104 8.66 5.38 -5.66
CA TYR A 104 8.42 5.53 -4.22
C TYR A 104 8.50 6.99 -3.76
N LYS A 105 9.49 7.72 -4.24
CA LYS A 105 9.62 9.16 -4.01
C LYS A 105 8.41 9.95 -4.54
N THR A 106 7.84 9.53 -5.65
CA THR A 106 6.64 10.15 -6.24
C THR A 106 5.42 9.96 -5.34
N ILE A 107 5.16 8.74 -4.88
CA ILE A 107 4.04 8.48 -3.96
C ILE A 107 4.26 9.09 -2.57
N ALA A 108 5.50 9.17 -2.10
CA ALA A 108 5.84 9.86 -0.87
C ALA A 108 5.56 11.37 -0.94
N LYS A 109 5.82 12.02 -2.09
CA LYS A 109 5.48 13.43 -2.30
C LYS A 109 3.96 13.69 -2.38
N ALA A 110 3.18 12.69 -2.74
CA ALA A 110 1.72 12.77 -2.75
C ALA A 110 1.09 12.43 -1.39
N SER A 111 1.92 12.16 -0.38
CA SER A 111 1.54 11.84 0.99
C SER A 111 1.62 13.10 1.89
N PRO A 112 0.99 13.10 3.07
CA PRO A 112 1.25 14.13 4.07
C PRO A 112 2.73 14.24 4.41
N ALA A 113 3.19 15.44 4.73
CA ALA A 113 4.55 15.65 5.20
C ALA A 113 4.77 15.01 6.58
N GLY A 114 5.99 14.49 6.82
CA GLY A 114 6.39 13.93 8.10
C GLY A 114 6.66 12.43 8.03
N GLU A 115 6.80 11.85 9.21
CA GLU A 115 7.04 10.41 9.38
C GLU A 115 5.71 9.67 9.47
N LEU A 116 5.40 8.91 8.44
CA LEU A 116 4.19 8.10 8.34
C LEU A 116 4.52 6.63 8.53
N PHE A 117 3.84 6.00 9.48
CA PHE A 117 3.89 4.55 9.66
C PHE A 117 2.50 3.92 9.50
N TRP A 118 2.34 2.64 9.75
CA TRP A 118 1.12 1.90 9.43
C TRP A 118 -0.16 2.53 10.02
N GLN A 119 -0.11 3.02 11.24
CA GLN A 119 -1.29 3.56 11.92
C GLN A 119 -1.82 4.82 11.23
N GLN A 120 -0.95 5.82 10.99
CA GLN A 120 -1.36 7.06 10.31
C GLN A 120 -1.84 6.78 8.88
N SER A 121 -1.19 5.86 8.15
CA SER A 121 -1.60 5.51 6.79
C SER A 121 -3.02 4.94 6.78
N ARG A 122 -3.32 4.01 7.69
CA ARG A 122 -4.65 3.45 7.85
C ARG A 122 -5.68 4.51 8.27
N GLU A 123 -5.37 5.30 9.28
CA GLU A 123 -6.28 6.33 9.81
C GLU A 123 -6.64 7.38 8.76
N LEU A 124 -5.70 7.78 7.91
CA LEU A 124 -5.96 8.69 6.81
C LEU A 124 -6.89 8.06 5.76
N TYR A 125 -6.70 6.79 5.44
CA TYR A 125 -7.60 6.09 4.54
C TYR A 125 -9.00 5.95 5.15
N PHE A 126 -9.09 5.56 6.41
CA PHE A 126 -10.36 5.42 7.14
C PHE A 126 -11.10 6.74 7.34
N ALA A 127 -10.38 7.84 7.39
CA ALA A 127 -10.96 9.19 7.41
C ALA A 127 -11.37 9.70 6.02
N GLY A 128 -11.16 8.91 4.95
CA GLY A 128 -11.45 9.32 3.58
C GLY A 128 -10.49 10.39 3.06
N LYS A 129 -9.32 10.54 3.67
CA LYS A 129 -8.30 11.55 3.32
C LYS A 129 -7.18 10.99 2.43
N ALA A 130 -7.24 9.72 2.07
CA ALA A 130 -6.29 9.07 1.16
C ALA A 130 -7.02 8.36 0.03
N ALA A 131 -6.59 8.59 -1.21
CA ALA A 131 -7.13 7.91 -2.38
C ALA A 131 -6.54 6.50 -2.55
N MET A 132 -5.26 6.31 -2.18
CA MET A 132 -4.53 5.05 -2.28
C MET A 132 -3.61 4.86 -1.07
N ILE A 133 -3.44 3.61 -0.64
CA ILE A 133 -2.42 3.17 0.32
C ILE A 133 -1.87 1.81 -0.13
N ILE A 134 -0.68 1.43 0.37
CA ILE A 134 -0.24 0.04 0.33
C ILE A 134 -0.53 -0.57 1.70
N TRP A 135 -1.25 -1.69 1.72
CA TRP A 135 -1.66 -2.39 2.92
C TRP A 135 -1.77 -3.89 2.69
N SER A 136 -1.88 -4.64 3.74
CA SER A 136 -2.13 -6.08 3.68
C SER A 136 -3.64 -6.39 3.70
N PRO A 137 -4.05 -7.62 3.37
CA PRO A 137 -5.44 -8.07 3.49
C PRO A 137 -6.04 -7.92 4.90
N PHE A 138 -5.21 -7.65 5.90
CA PHE A 138 -5.62 -7.37 7.27
C PHE A 138 -6.59 -6.18 7.41
N ILE A 139 -6.59 -5.25 6.43
CA ILE A 139 -7.53 -4.13 6.40
C ILE A 139 -8.98 -4.59 6.14
N MET A 140 -9.17 -5.78 5.57
CA MET A 140 -10.49 -6.26 5.15
C MET A 140 -11.45 -6.48 6.32
N ASP A 141 -10.97 -7.00 7.45
CA ASP A 141 -11.79 -7.21 8.64
C ASP A 141 -12.17 -5.87 9.30
N GLU A 142 -11.28 -4.89 9.25
CA GLU A 142 -11.55 -3.54 9.72
C GLU A 142 -12.58 -2.84 8.83
N LEU A 143 -12.43 -2.90 7.50
CA LEU A 143 -13.41 -2.37 6.54
C LEU A 143 -14.76 -3.08 6.62
N ALA A 144 -14.75 -4.39 6.84
CA ALA A 144 -15.97 -5.18 7.05
C ALA A 144 -16.64 -4.91 8.40
N GLY A 145 -16.01 -4.11 9.29
CA GLY A 145 -16.51 -3.80 10.62
C GLY A 145 -16.54 -5.00 11.55
N LEU A 146 -15.62 -5.94 11.35
CA LEU A 146 -15.41 -7.10 12.22
C LEU A 146 -14.43 -6.79 13.36
N ARG A 147 -13.87 -5.57 13.36
CA ARG A 147 -12.90 -5.11 14.35
C ARG A 147 -13.35 -3.78 14.96
N ASP A 148 -13.92 -3.83 16.16
CA ASP A 148 -14.42 -2.66 16.88
C ASP A 148 -13.34 -1.64 17.25
N SER A 149 -12.08 -2.10 17.37
CA SER A 149 -10.95 -1.23 17.76
C SER A 149 -10.46 -0.29 16.66
N ALA A 150 -10.91 -0.46 15.41
CA ALA A 150 -10.45 0.32 14.27
C ALA A 150 -11.56 0.54 13.22
N PRO A 151 -12.66 1.19 13.59
CA PRO A 151 -13.74 1.47 12.64
C PRO A 151 -13.31 2.59 11.67
N PRO A 152 -13.74 2.54 10.39
CA PRO A 152 -13.55 3.65 9.47
C PRO A 152 -14.25 4.92 9.96
N THR A 153 -13.48 6.00 10.15
CA THR A 153 -13.98 7.25 10.73
C THR A 153 -14.72 8.16 9.74
N ILE A 154 -14.62 7.87 8.44
CA ILE A 154 -15.44 8.53 7.42
C ILE A 154 -16.93 8.17 7.54
N ASN A 155 -17.24 7.01 8.09
CA ASN A 155 -18.62 6.57 8.25
C ASN A 155 -19.26 7.31 9.42
N SER A 156 -20.43 7.91 9.20
CA SER A 156 -21.24 8.51 10.27
C SER A 156 -21.82 7.47 11.23
N ASP A 157 -21.98 6.25 10.76
CA ASP A 157 -22.44 5.08 11.52
C ASP A 157 -21.30 4.04 11.55
N PRO A 158 -20.82 3.62 12.74
CA PRO A 158 -19.79 2.58 12.87
C PRO A 158 -20.15 1.25 12.21
N THR A 159 -21.44 0.96 12.03
CA THR A 159 -21.91 -0.24 11.35
C THR A 159 -21.96 -0.13 9.83
N SER A 160 -21.75 1.08 9.29
CA SER A 160 -21.72 1.31 7.84
C SER A 160 -20.60 0.52 7.17
N ARG A 161 -20.87 0.08 5.97
CA ARG A 161 -19.91 -0.60 5.08
C ARG A 161 -19.63 0.21 3.83
N ASP A 162 -19.86 1.52 3.87
CA ASP A 162 -19.78 2.36 2.68
C ASP A 162 -18.33 2.50 2.21
N LEU A 163 -17.37 2.67 3.13
CA LEU A 163 -15.96 2.67 2.76
C LEU A 163 -15.52 1.30 2.19
N ALA A 164 -16.00 0.19 2.75
CA ALA A 164 -15.72 -1.13 2.21
C ALA A 164 -16.23 -1.30 0.77
N LYS A 165 -17.43 -0.81 0.48
CA LYS A 165 -18.00 -0.83 -0.88
C LYS A 165 -17.26 0.10 -1.85
N ALA A 166 -16.72 1.20 -1.33
CA ALA A 166 -15.94 2.20 -2.07
C ALA A 166 -14.46 1.80 -2.25
N THR A 167 -14.03 0.70 -1.63
CA THR A 167 -12.65 0.20 -1.69
C THR A 167 -12.50 -0.87 -2.77
N GLY A 168 -11.36 -0.82 -3.47
CA GLY A 168 -10.93 -1.80 -4.47
C GLY A 168 -9.49 -2.26 -4.23
#